data_50cd80cadd519d7e50f74a422cd436bf
#
_entry.id   50cd80cadd519d7e50f74a422cd436bf
#
_cell.length_a   1.000
_cell.length_b   1.000
_cell.length_c   1.000
_cell.angle_alpha   90.00
_cell.angle_beta   90.00
_cell.angle_gamma   90.00
#
_symmetry.space_group_name_H-M   'P 1'
#
loop_
_entity.id
_entity.type
_entity.pdbx_description
1 polymer ?
#
loop_
_entity_poly.entity_id
_entity_poly.type
_entity_poly.pdbx_seq_one_letter_code
_entity_poly.pdbx_strand_id
1 'polypeptide(L)'
;MANNTIRVRMVRGANDADVAALKAWLEREYRLELLRNGGRLEIREQPSAQDPDTSPMGAAMDILLVLVGAAAPKLFEEVYEQVKSGVRAWRENRRAVERGEPPEVEVAPENDGR
;
A
#
# COMPACT_ATOMS: atom_id res chain seq x y z
N MET A 1 -4.78 17.28 12.50
CA MET A 1 -3.70 16.37 12.39
C MET A 1 -3.33 16.14 10.97
N ALA A 2 -2.08 16.12 10.69
CA ALA A 2 -1.63 15.84 9.35
C ALA A 2 -1.69 14.36 9.07
N ASN A 3 -2.07 13.99 7.88
CA ASN A 3 -2.02 12.60 7.47
C ASN A 3 -0.59 12.18 7.27
N ASN A 4 -0.26 11.03 7.77
CA ASN A 4 1.08 10.50 7.56
C ASN A 4 1.07 9.03 7.19
N THR A 5 -0.09 8.48 6.92
CA THR A 5 -0.21 7.07 6.61
C THR A 5 -1.07 6.90 5.36
N ILE A 6 -0.62 6.03 4.49
CA ILE A 6 -1.37 5.68 3.29
C ILE A 6 -1.70 4.21 3.38
N ARG A 7 -2.96 3.88 3.19
CA ARG A 7 -3.40 2.49 3.22
C ARG A 7 -3.59 1.99 1.81
N VAL A 8 -3.04 0.83 1.52
CA VAL A 8 -3.24 0.15 0.25
C VAL A 8 -3.95 -1.15 0.57
N ARG A 9 -5.16 -1.27 0.08
CA ARG A 9 -6.00 -2.42 0.39
C ARG A 9 -6.37 -3.13 -0.89
N MET A 10 -6.22 -4.43 -0.90
CA MET A 10 -6.68 -5.22 -2.02
C MET A 10 -8.12 -5.61 -1.77
N VAL A 11 -8.99 -5.17 -2.66
CA VAL A 11 -10.41 -5.27 -2.44
C VAL A 11 -10.95 -6.59 -2.92
N ARG A 12 -10.39 -7.13 -3.98
CA ARG A 12 -10.98 -8.27 -4.60
C ARG A 12 -9.93 -9.02 -5.40
N GLY A 13 -10.04 -10.33 -5.43
CA GLY A 13 -9.18 -11.12 -6.30
C GLY A 13 -7.77 -11.31 -5.80
N ALA A 14 -7.51 -11.06 -4.54
CA ALA A 14 -6.17 -11.11 -4.01
C ALA A 14 -6.02 -12.19 -2.96
N ASN A 15 -4.81 -12.65 -2.81
CA ASN A 15 -4.47 -13.58 -1.72
C ASN A 15 -3.21 -13.05 -1.05
N ASP A 16 -2.70 -13.82 -0.10
CA ASP A 16 -1.54 -13.37 0.66
C ASP A 16 -0.32 -13.16 -0.23
N ALA A 17 -0.17 -13.99 -1.24
CA ALA A 17 0.96 -13.83 -2.14
C ALA A 17 0.85 -12.53 -2.93
N ASP A 18 -0.36 -12.12 -3.27
CA ASP A 18 -0.55 -10.86 -3.98
C ASP A 18 -0.18 -9.67 -3.10
N VAL A 19 -0.53 -9.74 -1.83
CA VAL A 19 -0.19 -8.65 -0.92
C VAL A 19 1.32 -8.56 -0.79
N ALA A 20 1.98 -9.69 -0.60
CA ALA A 20 3.42 -9.68 -0.47
C ALA A 20 4.10 -9.18 -1.75
N ALA A 21 3.56 -9.57 -2.89
CA ALA A 21 4.14 -9.14 -4.16
C ALA A 21 4.01 -7.63 -4.34
N LEU A 22 2.86 -7.08 -4.01
CA LEU A 22 2.69 -5.65 -4.14
C LEU A 22 3.56 -4.89 -3.16
N LYS A 23 3.66 -5.39 -1.93
CA LYS A 23 4.53 -4.76 -0.96
C LYS A 23 5.97 -4.73 -1.46
N ALA A 24 6.46 -5.85 -2.00
CA ALA A 24 7.82 -5.90 -2.52
C ALA A 24 8.00 -4.95 -3.70
N TRP A 25 6.99 -4.84 -4.53
CA TRP A 25 7.04 -3.92 -5.66
C TRP A 25 7.16 -2.48 -5.17
N LEU A 26 6.36 -2.11 -4.17
CA LEU A 26 6.43 -0.75 -3.65
C LEU A 26 7.76 -0.49 -2.96
N GLU A 27 8.30 -1.49 -2.29
CA GLU A 27 9.59 -1.31 -1.63
C GLU A 27 10.72 -1.04 -2.60
N ARG A 28 10.55 -1.44 -3.84
CA ARG A 28 11.56 -1.20 -4.85
C ARG A 28 11.31 0.06 -5.68
N GLU A 29 10.22 0.75 -5.43
CA GLU A 29 9.98 2.02 -6.07
C GLU A 29 11.06 2.99 -5.66
N TYR A 30 11.73 3.60 -6.60
CA TYR A 30 12.94 4.35 -6.31
C TYR A 30 12.73 5.44 -5.26
N ARG A 31 11.68 6.25 -5.44
CA ARG A 31 11.44 7.34 -4.50
C ARG A 31 11.09 6.81 -3.12
N LEU A 32 10.33 5.73 -3.07
CA LEU A 32 9.96 5.14 -1.79
C LEU A 32 11.15 4.50 -1.13
N GLU A 33 12.00 3.88 -1.92
CA GLU A 33 13.20 3.26 -1.37
C GLU A 33 14.12 4.31 -0.77
N LEU A 34 14.26 5.45 -1.41
CA LEU A 34 15.09 6.51 -0.85
C LEU A 34 14.57 6.95 0.50
N LEU A 35 13.28 7.11 0.63
CA LEU A 35 12.70 7.53 1.89
C LEU A 35 12.85 6.46 2.96
N ARG A 36 12.71 5.19 2.58
CA ARG A 36 12.88 4.11 3.54
C ARG A 36 14.32 4.05 4.03
N ASN A 37 15.27 4.18 3.14
CA ASN A 37 16.66 4.13 3.52
C ASN A 37 17.06 5.29 4.41
N GLY A 38 16.38 6.39 4.27
CA GLY A 38 16.63 7.54 5.11
C GLY A 38 15.86 7.54 6.41
N GLY A 39 15.11 6.48 6.66
CA GLY A 39 14.33 6.41 7.89
C GLY A 39 13.08 7.26 7.90
N ARG A 40 12.65 7.71 6.74
CA ARG A 40 11.51 8.61 6.67
C ARG A 40 10.21 7.90 6.30
N LEU A 41 10.28 6.65 5.92
CA LEU A 41 9.11 5.90 5.48
C LEU A 41 9.22 4.48 5.96
N GLU A 42 8.11 3.93 6.46
CA GLU A 42 8.01 2.51 6.77
C GLU A 42 6.90 1.92 5.92
N ILE A 43 7.12 0.74 5.41
CA ILE A 43 6.11 0.00 4.67
C ILE A 43 5.88 -1.31 5.42
N ARG A 44 4.65 -1.56 5.83
CA ARG A 44 4.37 -2.75 6.62
C ARG A 44 3.01 -3.31 6.28
N GLU A 45 2.78 -4.55 6.65
CA GLU A 45 1.50 -5.20 6.48
C GLU A 45 0.77 -5.22 7.80
N GLN A 46 -0.54 -5.13 7.70
CA GLN A 46 -1.36 -5.11 8.89
C GLN A 46 -2.69 -5.76 8.55
N PRO A 47 -3.25 -6.56 9.43
CA PRO A 47 -4.55 -7.15 9.14
C PRO A 47 -5.59 -6.07 8.91
N SER A 48 -6.43 -6.33 7.94
CA SER A 48 -7.51 -5.40 7.66
C SER A 48 -8.50 -5.42 8.79
N ALA A 49 -8.89 -4.25 9.25
CA ALA A 49 -9.83 -4.19 10.34
C ALA A 49 -11.26 -4.23 9.88
N GLN A 50 -11.49 -4.54 8.61
CA GLN A 50 -12.74 -4.28 8.08
C GLN A 50 -13.81 -5.22 8.46
N ASP A 51 -13.62 -6.43 8.56
CA ASP A 51 -14.72 -7.35 8.82
C ASP A 51 -14.20 -8.55 9.56
N PRO A 52 -14.17 -8.50 10.87
CA PRO A 52 -13.57 -9.58 11.63
C PRO A 52 -14.28 -10.89 11.48
N ASP A 53 -15.52 -10.86 10.99
CA ASP A 53 -16.24 -12.09 10.93
C ASP A 53 -16.05 -12.86 9.66
N THR A 54 -15.50 -12.28 8.63
CA THR A 54 -15.58 -12.92 7.36
C THR A 54 -14.48 -13.86 7.06
N SER A 55 -13.43 -13.86 7.78
CA SER A 55 -12.31 -14.60 7.29
C SER A 55 -11.51 -15.22 8.36
N PRO A 56 -11.92 -16.34 8.80
CA PRO A 56 -11.15 -17.03 9.82
C PRO A 56 -9.80 -17.43 9.30
N MET A 57 -9.69 -17.74 8.03
CA MET A 57 -8.42 -18.13 7.53
C MET A 57 -8.01 -17.19 6.48
N GLY A 58 -6.81 -16.80 6.44
CA GLY A 58 -6.35 -15.90 5.43
C GLY A 58 -6.98 -14.53 5.56
N ALA A 59 -6.92 -13.98 6.73
CA ALA A 59 -7.44 -12.65 6.92
C ALA A 59 -6.83 -11.69 5.94
N ALA A 60 -7.62 -10.79 5.44
CA ALA A 60 -7.13 -9.80 4.50
C ALA A 60 -6.08 -8.94 5.15
N MET A 61 -5.08 -8.58 4.39
CA MET A 61 -4.00 -7.74 4.88
C MET A 61 -3.98 -6.46 4.09
N ASP A 62 -3.72 -5.36 4.79
CA ASP A 62 -3.50 -4.07 4.15
C ASP A 62 -2.02 -3.76 4.19
N ILE A 63 -1.57 -2.98 3.23
CA ILE A 63 -0.21 -2.46 3.24
C ILE A 63 -0.30 -1.03 3.71
N LEU A 64 0.49 -0.70 4.72
CA LEU A 64 0.51 0.65 5.25
C LEU A 64 1.86 1.28 4.96
N LEU A 65 1.82 2.48 4.41
CA LEU A 65 3.02 3.27 4.22
C LEU A 65 2.94 4.43 5.18
N VAL A 66 3.85 4.47 6.13
CA VAL A 66 3.81 5.43 7.22
C VAL A 66 5.00 6.37 7.10
N LEU A 67 4.72 7.66 6.99
CA LEU A 67 5.77 8.65 6.99
C LEU A 67 6.18 8.92 8.43
N VAL A 68 7.47 8.80 8.68
CA VAL A 68 8.00 8.91 10.03
C VAL A 68 8.36 10.35 10.31
N GLY A 69 7.97 10.82 11.47
CA GLY A 69 8.26 12.18 11.85
C GLY A 69 7.23 13.14 11.29
N ALA A 70 7.51 14.42 11.44
CA ALA A 70 6.61 15.44 10.96
C ALA A 70 6.80 15.59 9.46
N ALA A 71 5.83 15.18 8.70
CA ALA A 71 5.93 15.26 7.25
C ALA A 71 5.18 16.48 6.77
N ALA A 72 5.78 17.20 5.85
CA ALA A 72 5.10 18.30 5.24
C ALA A 72 3.96 17.77 4.38
N PRO A 73 2.86 18.50 4.27
CA PRO A 73 1.77 18.04 3.41
C PRO A 73 2.20 17.76 1.99
N LYS A 74 3.14 18.53 1.49
CA LYS A 74 3.60 18.33 0.14
C LYS A 74 4.32 16.99 0.00
N LEU A 75 5.10 16.61 0.98
CA LEU A 75 5.76 15.32 0.93
C LEU A 75 4.73 14.20 0.98
N PHE A 76 3.72 14.34 1.81
CA PHE A 76 2.68 13.34 1.86
C PHE A 76 2.01 13.18 0.49
N GLU A 77 1.71 14.30 -0.16
CA GLU A 77 1.07 14.24 -1.46
C GLU A 77 1.97 13.59 -2.50
N GLU A 78 3.25 13.88 -2.46
CA GLU A 78 4.17 13.28 -3.41
C GLU A 78 4.25 11.77 -3.22
N VAL A 79 4.30 11.33 -1.97
CA VAL A 79 4.35 9.91 -1.69
C VAL A 79 3.04 9.25 -2.10
N TYR A 80 1.93 9.90 -1.82
CA TYR A 80 0.63 9.37 -2.17
C TYR A 80 0.52 9.15 -3.69
N GLU A 81 0.95 10.14 -4.47
CA GLU A 81 0.91 10.00 -5.91
C GLU A 81 1.87 8.93 -6.39
N GLN A 82 3.01 8.81 -5.77
CA GLN A 82 3.97 7.78 -6.13
C GLN A 82 3.41 6.39 -5.84
N VAL A 83 2.70 6.24 -4.74
CA VAL A 83 2.09 4.96 -4.41
C VAL A 83 1.01 4.63 -5.43
N LYS A 84 0.18 5.59 -5.78
CA LYS A 84 -0.86 5.32 -6.76
C LYS A 84 -0.26 4.92 -8.11
N SER A 85 0.79 5.59 -8.51
CA SER A 85 1.45 5.27 -9.75
C SER A 85 2.08 3.88 -9.70
N GLY A 86 2.69 3.55 -8.58
CA GLY A 86 3.30 2.23 -8.41
C GLY A 86 2.28 1.12 -8.45
N VAL A 87 1.14 1.33 -7.81
CA VAL A 87 0.08 0.34 -7.82
C VAL A 87 -0.45 0.13 -9.23
N ARG A 88 -0.64 1.22 -9.97
CA ARG A 88 -1.11 1.11 -11.34
C ARG A 88 -0.13 0.31 -12.19
N ALA A 89 1.16 0.57 -12.02
CA ALA A 89 2.18 -0.14 -12.79
C ALA A 89 2.20 -1.62 -12.41
N TRP A 90 2.02 -1.92 -11.13
CA TRP A 90 1.99 -3.31 -10.70
C TRP A 90 0.81 -4.06 -11.32
N ARG A 91 -0.35 -3.41 -11.34
CA ARG A 91 -1.52 -4.06 -11.92
C ARG A 91 -1.34 -4.30 -13.40
N GLU A 92 -0.75 -3.36 -14.11
CA GLU A 92 -0.52 -3.55 -15.53
C GLU A 92 0.49 -4.64 -15.80
N ASN A 93 1.54 -4.70 -15.01
CA ASN A 93 2.53 -5.75 -15.14
C ASN A 93 1.89 -7.12 -14.87
N ARG A 94 1.04 -7.19 -13.86
CA ARG A 94 0.39 -8.41 -13.51
C ARG A 94 -0.51 -8.89 -14.63
N ARG A 95 -1.24 -7.99 -15.24
CA ARG A 95 -2.10 -8.34 -16.35
C ARG A 95 -1.28 -8.90 -17.52
N ALA A 96 -0.16 -8.27 -17.81
CA ALA A 96 0.66 -8.69 -18.93
C ALA A 96 1.28 -10.07 -18.70
N VAL A 97 1.63 -10.35 -17.46
CA VAL A 97 2.32 -11.58 -17.14
C VAL A 97 1.35 -12.74 -16.96
N GLU A 98 0.25 -12.49 -16.27
CA GLU A 98 -0.62 -13.58 -15.86
C GLU A 98 -1.89 -13.69 -16.61
N ARG A 99 -2.14 -12.80 -17.53
CA ARG A 99 -3.29 -12.93 -18.37
C ARG A 99 -4.59 -13.01 -17.65
N GLY A 100 -4.79 -12.35 -16.65
CA GLY A 100 -6.05 -12.34 -15.96
C GLY A 100 -6.30 -10.97 -15.44
N GLU A 101 -7.48 -10.79 -14.84
CA GLU A 101 -7.76 -9.55 -14.19
C GLU A 101 -6.90 -9.42 -12.98
N PRO A 102 -6.14 -8.35 -12.85
CA PRO A 102 -5.38 -8.17 -11.62
C PRO A 102 -6.31 -7.84 -10.47
N PRO A 103 -5.85 -8.04 -9.25
CA PRO A 103 -6.68 -7.67 -8.09
C PRO A 103 -7.00 -6.20 -8.10
N GLU A 104 -8.18 -5.87 -7.61
CA GLU A 104 -8.53 -4.48 -7.41
C GLU A 104 -7.85 -3.95 -6.17
N VAL A 105 -7.29 -2.76 -6.26
CA VAL A 105 -6.53 -2.18 -5.18
C VAL A 105 -7.01 -0.77 -4.93
N GLU A 106 -7.28 -0.47 -3.68
CA GLU A 106 -7.62 0.88 -3.26
C GLU A 106 -6.44 1.52 -2.57
N VAL A 107 -6.18 2.77 -2.88
CA VAL A 107 -5.15 3.54 -2.20
C VAL A 107 -5.82 4.74 -1.60
N ALA A 108 -5.68 4.91 -0.29
CA ALA A 108 -6.35 6.00 0.40
C ALA A 108 -5.50 6.51 1.54
N PRO A 109 -5.61 7.78 1.88
CA PRO A 109 -4.96 8.26 3.09
C PRO A 109 -5.63 7.64 4.29
N GLU A 110 -4.83 7.29 5.27
CA GLU A 110 -5.35 6.79 6.51
C GLU A 110 -5.37 7.94 7.48
N ASN A 111 -6.57 8.33 7.85
CA ASN A 111 -6.69 9.47 8.71
C ASN A 111 -6.93 9.00 10.11
N ASP A 112 -5.86 8.95 10.91
CA ASP A 112 -6.01 8.46 12.22
C ASP A 112 -6.33 9.43 13.19
N GLY A 113 -6.58 10.51 12.90
CA GLY A 113 -6.95 11.44 13.85
C GLY A 113 -8.35 11.51 14.14
N ARG A 114 -9.03 11.04 13.73
CA ARG A 114 -10.19 11.32 13.94
C ARG A 114 -10.57 11.20 14.60
#